data_cdfbfe70d4f7ace5a56ee590a86d0c21
#
_entry.id   cdfbfe70d4f7ace5a56ee590a86d0c21
#
_cell.length_a   1.000
_cell.length_b   1.000
_cell.length_c   1.000
_cell.angle_alpha   90.00
_cell.angle_beta   90.00
_cell.angle_gamma   90.00
#
_symmetry.space_group_name_H-M   'P 1'
#
loop_
_entity.id
_entity.type
_entity.pdbx_description
1 polymer ?
#
loop_
_entity_poly.entity_id
_entity_poly.type
_entity_poly.pdbx_seq_one_letter_code
_entity_poly.pdbx_strand_id
1 'polypeptide(L)'
;MKSWTIVDVRKLVLSRPAFTLIEVIVVVGIIALLTALVLPAVQMARESARRTNCMNNQKQLALSLHNHESVKRFLPPTLSSEHNSSLMFWQAQVLPFLEQESILEAALQEMRNGVTILRNSKRRTTIPVLQCPSNPDLGLLVNPDLGALFAFTDYCGVAGSDRDNGVFALDLRKPRTFFSEVTGGLSNTLLFGERPPSDLDEGFGPWLGGQGAWSASTYTNGTRGLFPTSGASQVNLLAACDGRTNLGFQRGERGTRCPTHHWSFHPGGAVFAKADGSVAFLSYATDRTVLADLASRD
;
A
#
# COMPACT_ATOMS: atom_id res chain seq x y z
N MET A 1 28.67 -25.65 -83.42
CA MET A 1 29.48 -25.68 -82.20
C MET A 1 29.36 -24.34 -81.52
N LYS A 2 28.60 -24.27 -80.37
CA LYS A 2 28.44 -23.03 -79.60
C LYS A 2 29.44 -23.07 -78.45
N SER A 3 30.41 -22.14 -78.45
CA SER A 3 31.41 -21.99 -77.44
C SER A 3 30.75 -21.33 -76.21
N TRP A 4 30.80 -22.00 -75.03
CA TRP A 4 30.39 -21.47 -73.75
C TRP A 4 31.57 -20.69 -73.18
N THR A 5 31.45 -19.38 -72.99
CA THR A 5 32.38 -18.55 -72.27
C THR A 5 32.13 -18.73 -70.76
N ILE A 6 33.11 -19.26 -70.05
CA ILE A 6 33.06 -19.37 -68.58
C ILE A 6 33.31 -17.96 -68.04
N VAL A 7 32.26 -17.41 -67.38
CA VAL A 7 32.38 -16.14 -66.65
C VAL A 7 33.11 -16.44 -65.33
N ASP A 8 34.31 -15.86 -65.19
CA ASP A 8 35.14 -15.98 -64.01
C ASP A 8 34.51 -15.22 -62.81
N VAL A 9 33.94 -15.95 -61.86
CA VAL A 9 33.22 -15.43 -60.68
C VAL A 9 34.17 -14.96 -59.59
N ARG A 10 35.48 -14.93 -59.80
CA ARG A 10 36.49 -14.66 -58.78
C ARG A 10 36.76 -13.20 -58.45
N LYS A 11 36.01 -12.22 -58.98
CA LYS A 11 36.26 -10.78 -58.74
C LYS A 11 35.19 -10.01 -58.02
N LEU A 12 34.29 -10.65 -57.28
CA LEU A 12 33.42 -9.96 -56.35
C LEU A 12 33.92 -10.16 -54.91
N VAL A 13 35.17 -9.83 -54.65
CA VAL A 13 35.62 -9.54 -53.30
C VAL A 13 35.08 -8.16 -52.96
N LEU A 14 33.89 -8.13 -52.38
CA LEU A 14 33.38 -6.95 -51.69
C LEU A 14 34.40 -6.60 -50.61
N SER A 15 35.18 -5.56 -50.84
CA SER A 15 36.06 -4.97 -49.83
C SER A 15 35.17 -4.51 -48.66
N ARG A 16 35.13 -5.29 -47.63
CA ARG A 16 34.46 -4.86 -46.40
C ARG A 16 35.30 -3.72 -45.81
N PRO A 17 34.76 -2.52 -45.67
CA PRO A 17 35.50 -1.44 -45.03
C PRO A 17 35.91 -1.91 -43.64
N ALA A 18 37.20 -1.91 -43.34
CA ALA A 18 37.72 -2.21 -42.03
C ALA A 18 37.42 -1.03 -41.12
N PHE A 19 36.68 -1.29 -40.00
CA PHE A 19 36.42 -0.26 -39.00
C PHE A 19 37.74 0.17 -38.35
N THR A 20 37.91 1.47 -38.18
CA THR A 20 39.04 2.01 -37.44
C THR A 20 38.75 1.98 -35.93
N LEU A 21 39.78 1.83 -35.11
CA LEU A 21 39.66 1.82 -33.64
C LEU A 21 39.00 3.14 -33.16
N ILE A 22 39.29 4.26 -33.80
CA ILE A 22 38.72 5.56 -33.39
C ILE A 22 37.22 5.64 -33.65
N GLU A 23 36.74 5.10 -34.79
CA GLU A 23 35.28 5.03 -35.06
C GLU A 23 34.54 4.25 -34.01
N VAL A 24 35.08 3.13 -33.54
CA VAL A 24 34.47 2.31 -32.46
C VAL A 24 34.45 3.09 -31.14
N ILE A 25 35.58 3.72 -30.77
CA ILE A 25 35.66 4.47 -29.49
C ILE A 25 34.68 5.65 -29.50
N VAL A 26 34.56 6.38 -30.58
CA VAL A 26 33.63 7.52 -30.70
C VAL A 26 32.17 7.06 -30.58
N VAL A 27 31.80 5.98 -31.27
CA VAL A 27 30.44 5.42 -31.18
C VAL A 27 30.13 4.94 -29.78
N VAL A 28 31.03 4.19 -29.14
CA VAL A 28 30.85 3.72 -27.76
C VAL A 28 30.76 4.90 -26.79
N GLY A 29 31.56 5.95 -27.01
CA GLY A 29 31.50 7.17 -26.18
C GLY A 29 30.15 7.90 -26.29
N ILE A 30 29.60 8.00 -27.51
CA ILE A 30 28.28 8.59 -27.69
C ILE A 30 27.18 7.74 -27.06
N ILE A 31 27.21 6.42 -27.24
CA ILE A 31 26.22 5.50 -26.59
C ILE A 31 26.33 5.60 -25.08
N ALA A 32 27.53 5.62 -24.51
CA ALA A 32 27.73 5.74 -23.08
C ALA A 32 27.16 7.08 -22.54
N LEU A 33 27.39 8.19 -23.26
CA LEU A 33 26.84 9.49 -22.87
C LEU A 33 25.30 9.49 -22.92
N LEU A 34 24.71 8.96 -24.00
CA LEU A 34 23.25 8.89 -24.14
C LEU A 34 22.63 8.00 -23.07
N THR A 35 23.20 6.83 -22.81
CA THR A 35 22.69 5.91 -21.78
C THR A 35 22.80 6.49 -20.36
N ALA A 36 23.87 7.23 -20.07
CA ALA A 36 24.05 7.90 -18.77
C ALA A 36 22.97 8.96 -18.50
N LEU A 37 22.45 9.62 -19.52
CA LEU A 37 21.35 10.59 -19.41
C LEU A 37 19.97 9.92 -19.38
N VAL A 38 19.76 8.86 -20.16
CA VAL A 38 18.47 8.18 -20.30
C VAL A 38 18.13 7.35 -19.06
N LEU A 39 19.12 6.66 -18.45
CA LEU A 39 18.86 5.74 -17.35
C LEU A 39 18.19 6.39 -16.14
N PRO A 40 18.64 7.55 -15.61
CA PRO A 40 17.96 8.24 -14.51
C PRO A 40 16.56 8.73 -14.91
N ALA A 41 16.39 9.24 -16.12
CA ALA A 41 15.10 9.73 -16.60
C ALA A 41 14.06 8.62 -16.68
N VAL A 42 14.44 7.44 -17.18
CA VAL A 42 13.54 6.26 -17.22
C VAL A 42 13.15 5.80 -15.82
N GLN A 43 14.06 5.82 -14.85
CA GLN A 43 13.75 5.45 -13.47
C GLN A 43 12.75 6.43 -12.83
N MET A 44 12.93 7.73 -13.02
CA MET A 44 11.99 8.74 -12.55
C MET A 44 10.62 8.60 -13.22
N ALA A 45 10.56 8.36 -14.53
CA ALA A 45 9.32 8.14 -15.23
C ALA A 45 8.58 6.88 -14.74
N ARG A 46 9.29 5.79 -14.50
CA ARG A 46 8.71 4.56 -13.94
C ARG A 46 8.13 4.79 -12.54
N GLU A 47 8.85 5.52 -11.68
CA GLU A 47 8.35 5.82 -10.34
C GLU A 47 7.14 6.74 -10.37
N SER A 48 7.12 7.74 -11.25
CA SER A 48 5.94 8.58 -11.49
C SER A 48 4.73 7.76 -11.93
N ALA A 49 4.93 6.80 -12.84
CA ALA A 49 3.86 5.89 -13.27
C ALA A 49 3.37 4.99 -12.13
N ARG A 50 4.27 4.42 -11.30
CA ARG A 50 3.87 3.64 -10.11
C ARG A 50 3.08 4.48 -9.11
N ARG A 51 3.52 5.73 -8.85
CA ARG A 51 2.78 6.67 -7.97
C ARG A 51 1.38 6.94 -8.51
N THR A 52 1.23 7.16 -9.81
CA THR A 52 -0.08 7.35 -10.44
C THR A 52 -0.98 6.13 -10.26
N ASN A 53 -0.43 4.92 -10.38
CA ASN A 53 -1.18 3.69 -10.13
C ASN A 53 -1.61 3.57 -8.65
N CYS A 54 -0.74 3.92 -7.68
CA CYS A 54 -1.10 3.93 -6.27
C CYS A 54 -2.22 4.96 -6.00
N MET A 55 -2.17 6.15 -6.63
CA MET A 55 -3.25 7.14 -6.54
C MET A 55 -4.56 6.61 -7.12
N ASN A 56 -4.53 5.91 -8.25
CA ASN A 56 -5.70 5.30 -8.85
C ASN A 56 -6.29 4.19 -7.97
N ASN A 57 -5.46 3.35 -7.37
CA ASN A 57 -5.90 2.33 -6.41
C ASN A 57 -6.60 2.97 -5.21
N GLN A 58 -6.01 4.03 -4.65
CA GLN A 58 -6.63 4.76 -3.54
C GLN A 58 -7.93 5.45 -3.95
N LYS A 59 -8.02 5.96 -5.20
CA LYS A 59 -9.28 6.54 -5.72
C LYS A 59 -10.38 5.48 -5.80
N GLN A 60 -10.06 4.28 -6.29
CA GLN A 60 -11.02 3.17 -6.33
C GLN A 60 -11.47 2.74 -4.93
N LEU A 61 -10.54 2.65 -3.98
CA LEU A 61 -10.84 2.34 -2.58
C LEU A 61 -11.71 3.43 -1.93
N ALA A 62 -11.41 4.70 -2.15
CA ALA A 62 -12.23 5.79 -1.64
C ALA A 62 -13.66 5.73 -2.21
N LEU A 63 -13.80 5.49 -3.51
CA LEU A 63 -15.10 5.31 -4.14
C LEU A 63 -15.87 4.11 -3.57
N SER A 64 -15.17 2.99 -3.30
CA SER A 64 -15.80 1.82 -2.67
C SER A 64 -16.32 2.10 -1.27
N LEU A 65 -15.64 2.97 -0.49
CA LEU A 65 -16.10 3.43 0.82
C LEU A 65 -17.36 4.31 0.71
N HIS A 66 -17.41 5.21 -0.27
CA HIS A 66 -18.62 5.99 -0.56
C HIS A 66 -19.80 5.10 -0.99
N ASN A 67 -19.54 4.12 -1.85
CA ASN A 67 -20.56 3.15 -2.27
C ASN A 67 -21.05 2.31 -1.08
N HIS A 68 -20.13 1.85 -0.21
CA HIS A 68 -20.51 1.14 1.01
C HIS A 68 -21.40 2.01 1.89
N GLU A 69 -21.03 3.28 2.15
CA GLU A 69 -21.81 4.20 2.98
C GLU A 69 -23.19 4.51 2.35
N SER A 70 -23.27 4.65 1.04
CA SER A 70 -24.55 4.89 0.35
C SER A 70 -25.53 3.72 0.51
N VAL A 71 -25.04 2.49 0.53
CA VAL A 71 -25.84 1.25 0.67
C VAL A 71 -26.10 0.91 2.13
N LYS A 72 -25.06 0.91 2.95
CA LYS A 72 -25.13 0.48 4.36
C LYS A 72 -25.49 1.60 5.32
N ARG A 73 -25.41 2.86 4.87
CA ARG A 73 -25.68 4.08 5.66
C ARG A 73 -24.67 4.33 6.80
N PHE A 74 -23.49 3.73 6.74
CA PHE A 74 -22.37 3.99 7.61
C PHE A 74 -21.07 3.54 6.91
N LEU A 75 -19.94 4.10 7.31
CA LEU A 75 -18.63 3.63 6.86
C LEU A 75 -18.29 2.27 7.47
N PRO A 76 -17.59 1.41 6.74
CA PRO A 76 -17.19 0.13 7.31
C PRO A 76 -16.35 0.39 8.57
N PRO A 77 -16.68 -0.27 9.69
CA PRO A 77 -15.89 -0.11 10.90
C PRO A 77 -14.46 -0.61 10.66
N THR A 78 -13.52 0.00 11.37
CA THR A 78 -12.11 -0.42 11.35
C THR A 78 -11.96 -1.92 11.58
N LEU A 79 -12.76 -2.45 12.49
CA LEU A 79 -12.87 -3.86 12.82
C LEU A 79 -14.35 -4.25 12.93
N SER A 80 -14.74 -5.34 12.30
CA SER A 80 -16.07 -5.94 12.45
C SER A 80 -15.96 -7.31 13.08
N SER A 81 -16.77 -7.56 14.10
CA SER A 81 -16.86 -8.85 14.81
C SER A 81 -18.10 -9.67 14.42
N GLU A 82 -18.77 -9.32 13.34
CA GLU A 82 -20.07 -9.91 12.97
C GLU A 82 -20.01 -11.42 12.65
N HIS A 83 -18.82 -11.97 12.43
CA HIS A 83 -18.64 -13.35 12.00
C HIS A 83 -17.79 -14.15 13.01
N ASN A 84 -18.46 -14.86 13.89
CA ASN A 84 -17.88 -15.92 14.74
C ASN A 84 -16.62 -15.52 15.52
N SER A 85 -16.65 -14.37 16.19
CA SER A 85 -15.54 -13.79 16.99
C SER A 85 -14.26 -13.48 16.18
N SER A 86 -14.31 -13.55 14.88
CA SER A 86 -13.18 -13.19 14.00
C SER A 86 -13.28 -11.73 13.61
N LEU A 87 -12.21 -10.98 13.82
CA LEU A 87 -12.14 -9.56 13.48
C LEU A 87 -11.85 -9.39 12.00
N MET A 88 -12.81 -8.86 11.25
CA MET A 88 -12.68 -8.56 9.84
C MET A 88 -12.40 -7.06 9.64
N PHE A 89 -11.41 -6.73 8.78
CA PHE A 89 -11.02 -5.35 8.53
C PHE A 89 -11.92 -4.65 7.52
N TRP A 90 -11.89 -3.32 7.52
CA TRP A 90 -12.65 -2.50 6.60
C TRP A 90 -12.35 -2.82 5.12
N GLN A 91 -11.10 -3.20 4.80
CA GLN A 91 -10.71 -3.58 3.45
C GLN A 91 -11.52 -4.79 2.94
N ALA A 92 -11.77 -5.78 3.79
CA ALA A 92 -12.60 -6.93 3.42
C ALA A 92 -14.07 -6.51 3.19
N GLN A 93 -14.56 -5.57 3.98
CA GLN A 93 -15.97 -5.13 3.92
C GLN A 93 -16.30 -4.35 2.64
N VAL A 94 -15.31 -3.74 2.00
CA VAL A 94 -15.49 -2.98 0.75
C VAL A 94 -15.28 -3.81 -0.51
N LEU A 95 -14.88 -5.08 -0.42
CA LEU A 95 -14.65 -5.96 -1.56
C LEU A 95 -15.85 -6.09 -2.52
N PRO A 96 -17.12 -6.14 -2.06
CA PRO A 96 -18.27 -6.16 -2.96
C PRO A 96 -18.34 -4.94 -3.88
N PHE A 97 -17.84 -3.80 -3.42
CA PHE A 97 -17.80 -2.54 -4.16
C PHE A 97 -16.53 -2.38 -5.03
N LEU A 98 -15.68 -3.40 -5.05
CA LEU A 98 -14.44 -3.51 -5.84
C LEU A 98 -14.51 -4.69 -6.83
N GLU A 99 -15.71 -5.19 -7.12
CA GLU A 99 -15.92 -6.37 -7.99
C GLU A 99 -15.23 -7.65 -7.48
N GLN A 100 -14.98 -7.72 -6.17
CA GLN A 100 -14.31 -8.85 -5.50
C GLN A 100 -15.25 -9.59 -4.53
N GLU A 101 -16.55 -9.51 -4.74
CA GLU A 101 -17.57 -10.12 -3.88
C GLU A 101 -17.37 -11.64 -3.73
N SER A 102 -17.02 -12.32 -4.82
CA SER A 102 -16.81 -13.78 -4.82
C SER A 102 -15.70 -14.22 -3.86
N ILE A 103 -14.66 -13.40 -3.69
CA ILE A 103 -13.56 -13.67 -2.74
C ILE A 103 -14.06 -13.55 -1.31
N LEU A 104 -14.81 -12.48 -1.03
CA LEU A 104 -15.38 -12.26 0.30
C LEU A 104 -16.38 -13.36 0.65
N GLU A 105 -17.31 -13.68 -0.24
CA GLU A 105 -18.31 -14.74 0.00
C GLU A 105 -17.67 -16.09 0.26
N ALA A 106 -16.64 -16.47 -0.48
CA ALA A 106 -15.89 -17.70 -0.24
C ALA A 106 -15.19 -17.67 1.13
N ALA A 107 -14.62 -16.52 1.54
CA ALA A 107 -14.03 -16.38 2.87
C ALA A 107 -15.09 -16.50 3.98
N LEU A 108 -16.22 -15.82 3.83
CA LEU A 108 -17.33 -15.87 4.78
C LEU A 108 -17.95 -17.27 4.89
N GLN A 109 -18.03 -18.00 3.78
CA GLN A 109 -18.52 -19.39 3.79
C GLN A 109 -17.61 -20.30 4.64
N GLU A 110 -16.29 -20.18 4.50
CA GLU A 110 -15.36 -20.92 5.37
C GLU A 110 -15.52 -20.53 6.84
N MET A 111 -15.71 -19.22 7.13
CA MET A 111 -15.93 -18.74 8.50
C MET A 111 -17.25 -19.25 9.09
N ARG A 112 -18.33 -19.29 8.31
CA ARG A 112 -19.60 -19.91 8.71
C ARG A 112 -19.45 -21.41 9.05
N ASN A 113 -18.52 -22.08 8.38
CA ASN A 113 -18.17 -23.48 8.66
C ASN A 113 -17.18 -23.66 9.83
N GLY A 114 -16.93 -22.59 10.62
CA GLY A 114 -16.06 -22.62 11.79
C GLY A 114 -14.57 -22.44 11.50
N VAL A 115 -14.19 -22.14 10.27
CA VAL A 115 -12.79 -21.83 9.92
C VAL A 115 -12.46 -20.42 10.40
N THR A 116 -11.43 -20.29 11.22
CA THR A 116 -10.97 -18.97 11.67
C THR A 116 -10.26 -18.21 10.55
N ILE A 117 -10.20 -16.88 10.63
CA ILE A 117 -9.49 -16.03 9.65
C ILE A 117 -8.05 -16.52 9.42
N LEU A 118 -7.35 -16.92 10.48
CA LEU A 118 -5.97 -17.41 10.41
C LEU A 118 -5.80 -18.70 9.61
N ARG A 119 -6.87 -19.49 9.46
CA ARG A 119 -6.90 -20.74 8.68
C ARG A 119 -7.66 -20.62 7.38
N ASN A 120 -8.32 -19.49 7.14
CA ASN A 120 -9.11 -19.25 5.94
C ASN A 120 -8.24 -19.35 4.67
N SER A 121 -8.74 -20.08 3.66
CA SER A 121 -7.97 -20.26 2.41
C SER A 121 -7.74 -18.95 1.67
N LYS A 122 -8.70 -18.01 1.75
CA LYS A 122 -8.69 -16.72 1.06
C LYS A 122 -7.69 -15.72 1.66
N ARG A 123 -7.17 -15.95 2.86
CA ARG A 123 -6.14 -15.09 3.47
C ARG A 123 -4.89 -14.91 2.59
N ARG A 124 -4.67 -15.84 1.64
CA ARG A 124 -3.54 -15.81 0.69
C ARG A 124 -3.86 -15.14 -0.65
N THR A 125 -5.10 -14.76 -0.86
CA THR A 125 -5.52 -14.16 -2.13
C THR A 125 -5.06 -12.71 -2.19
N THR A 126 -4.17 -12.40 -3.12
CA THR A 126 -3.74 -11.03 -3.37
C THR A 126 -4.80 -10.25 -4.12
N ILE A 127 -5.04 -9.02 -3.71
CA ILE A 127 -6.01 -8.13 -4.33
C ILE A 127 -5.24 -6.90 -4.86
N PRO A 128 -5.05 -6.76 -6.18
CA PRO A 128 -4.14 -5.75 -6.74
C PRO A 128 -4.46 -4.32 -6.32
N VAL A 129 -5.75 -3.97 -6.20
CA VAL A 129 -6.16 -2.61 -5.76
C VAL A 129 -5.76 -2.30 -4.31
N LEU A 130 -5.47 -3.30 -3.49
CA LEU A 130 -4.99 -3.14 -2.12
C LEU A 130 -3.46 -3.03 -2.01
N GLN A 131 -2.75 -3.07 -3.14
CA GLN A 131 -1.29 -3.07 -3.18
C GLN A 131 -0.76 -1.86 -3.94
N CYS A 132 0.32 -1.26 -3.43
CA CYS A 132 1.03 -0.20 -4.14
C CYS A 132 2.16 -0.80 -5.01
N PRO A 133 2.21 -0.53 -6.34
CA PRO A 133 3.25 -1.05 -7.22
C PRO A 133 4.67 -0.61 -6.89
N SER A 134 4.86 0.39 -6.03
CA SER A 134 6.18 0.80 -5.55
C SER A 134 6.66 -0.04 -4.37
N ASN A 135 5.76 -0.81 -3.74
CA ASN A 135 6.18 -1.81 -2.76
C ASN A 135 6.83 -3.00 -3.48
N PRO A 136 8.10 -3.30 -3.23
CA PRO A 136 8.78 -4.44 -3.87
C PRO A 136 8.28 -5.80 -3.37
N ASP A 137 7.59 -5.86 -2.22
CA ASP A 137 7.06 -7.09 -1.62
C ASP A 137 5.62 -7.36 -2.04
N LEU A 138 5.34 -7.20 -3.32
CA LEU A 138 4.02 -7.48 -3.87
C LEU A 138 3.59 -8.91 -3.58
N GLY A 139 2.60 -9.09 -2.71
CA GLY A 139 1.93 -10.37 -2.58
C GLY A 139 1.77 -10.89 -1.15
N LEU A 140 2.61 -11.82 -0.75
CA LEU A 140 2.39 -12.61 0.46
C LEU A 140 3.51 -12.37 1.48
N LEU A 141 3.10 -12.12 2.72
CA LEU A 141 4.00 -12.10 3.87
C LEU A 141 3.81 -13.35 4.72
N VAL A 142 4.90 -13.83 5.26
CA VAL A 142 4.90 -14.90 6.27
C VAL A 142 4.75 -14.24 7.64
N ASN A 143 3.68 -14.59 8.35
CA ASN A 143 3.62 -14.26 9.76
C ASN A 143 4.59 -15.17 10.52
N PRO A 144 5.63 -14.64 11.18
CA PRO A 144 6.68 -15.46 11.81
C PRO A 144 6.15 -16.31 12.95
N ASP A 145 5.14 -15.85 13.71
CA ASP A 145 4.60 -16.58 14.86
C ASP A 145 3.72 -17.75 14.46
N LEU A 146 3.03 -17.61 13.33
CA LEU A 146 2.08 -18.62 12.86
C LEU A 146 2.66 -19.49 11.76
N GLY A 147 3.83 -19.14 11.19
CA GLY A 147 4.37 -19.77 10.01
C GLY A 147 3.43 -19.71 8.80
N ALA A 148 2.47 -18.78 8.80
CA ALA A 148 1.39 -18.72 7.83
C ALA A 148 1.58 -17.55 6.86
N LEU A 149 1.26 -17.80 5.58
CA LEU A 149 1.26 -16.78 4.53
C LEU A 149 -0.07 -16.02 4.53
N PHE A 150 0.03 -14.69 4.45
CA PHE A 150 -1.10 -13.78 4.30
C PHE A 150 -0.89 -12.84 3.12
N ALA A 151 -1.94 -12.57 2.38
CA ALA A 151 -1.95 -11.45 1.46
C ALA A 151 -2.19 -10.16 2.25
N PHE A 152 -1.39 -9.15 1.99
CA PHE A 152 -1.39 -7.89 2.71
C PHE A 152 -2.00 -6.74 1.90
N THR A 153 -2.24 -5.63 2.58
CA THR A 153 -2.61 -4.34 2.00
C THR A 153 -1.54 -3.29 2.32
N ASP A 154 -1.30 -2.39 1.37
CA ASP A 154 -0.42 -1.23 1.56
C ASP A 154 -1.18 0.00 2.09
N TYR A 155 -2.48 -0.12 2.37
CA TYR A 155 -3.34 0.99 2.75
C TYR A 155 -3.95 0.79 4.13
N CYS A 156 -3.86 1.83 4.96
CA CYS A 156 -4.34 1.83 6.34
C CYS A 156 -5.24 3.05 6.59
N GLY A 157 -6.32 2.85 7.32
CA GLY A 157 -7.21 3.94 7.71
C GLY A 157 -6.54 4.95 8.63
N VAL A 158 -6.97 6.20 8.59
CA VAL A 158 -6.50 7.26 9.50
C VAL A 158 -7.45 7.32 10.71
N ALA A 159 -6.92 6.97 11.89
CA ALA A 159 -7.67 7.00 13.14
C ALA A 159 -7.69 8.37 13.84
N GLY A 160 -6.97 9.33 13.27
CA GLY A 160 -6.90 10.70 13.78
C GLY A 160 -5.56 11.08 14.40
N SER A 161 -5.50 12.28 14.91
CA SER A 161 -4.39 12.78 15.72
C SER A 161 -4.45 12.27 17.16
N ASP A 162 -5.64 11.96 17.63
CA ASP A 162 -5.95 11.18 18.82
C ASP A 162 -6.75 9.95 18.38
N ARG A 163 -6.89 8.93 19.21
CA ARG A 163 -7.45 7.61 18.84
C ARG A 163 -8.83 7.64 18.20
N ASP A 164 -9.62 8.64 18.52
CA ASP A 164 -11.05 8.63 18.28
C ASP A 164 -11.55 9.79 17.44
N ASN A 165 -10.66 10.70 17.03
CA ASN A 165 -11.04 11.88 16.26
C ASN A 165 -10.83 11.76 14.74
N GLY A 166 -10.35 10.62 14.25
CA GLY A 166 -10.27 10.35 12.80
C GLY A 166 -11.53 9.66 12.27
N VAL A 167 -11.56 9.49 10.94
CA VAL A 167 -12.68 8.81 10.27
C VAL A 167 -12.70 7.32 10.59
N PHE A 168 -11.53 6.66 10.62
CA PHE A 168 -11.38 5.27 11.05
C PHE A 168 -11.04 5.19 12.55
N ALA A 169 -11.90 5.76 13.39
CA ALA A 169 -11.74 5.68 14.84
C ALA A 169 -11.60 4.23 15.33
N LEU A 170 -10.74 4.05 16.33
CA LEU A 170 -10.49 2.74 16.95
C LEU A 170 -11.40 2.47 18.16
N ASP A 171 -12.40 3.31 18.38
CA ASP A 171 -13.33 3.15 19.48
C ASP A 171 -14.33 2.02 19.19
N LEU A 172 -14.11 0.87 19.82
CA LEU A 172 -15.03 -0.27 19.77
C LEU A 172 -16.41 0.02 20.38
N ARG A 173 -16.54 1.11 21.13
CA ARG A 173 -17.82 1.54 21.73
C ARG A 173 -18.66 2.31 20.71
N LYS A 174 -18.02 2.92 19.69
CA LYS A 174 -18.65 3.64 18.60
C LYS A 174 -18.23 3.02 17.26
N PRO A 175 -18.71 1.80 16.94
CA PRO A 175 -18.19 1.03 15.82
C PRO A 175 -18.58 1.59 14.44
N ARG A 176 -19.41 2.61 14.39
CA ARG A 176 -19.92 3.19 13.13
C ARG A 176 -19.58 4.66 13.05
N THR A 177 -18.97 5.06 11.95
CA THR A 177 -18.68 6.45 11.58
C THR A 177 -19.46 6.79 10.31
N PHE A 178 -19.80 8.05 10.14
CA PHE A 178 -20.55 8.56 8.99
C PHE A 178 -19.78 9.74 8.39
N PHE A 179 -19.86 9.92 7.09
CA PHE A 179 -19.29 11.12 6.47
C PHE A 179 -19.93 12.42 6.97
N SER A 180 -21.19 12.36 7.43
CA SER A 180 -21.87 13.51 8.06
C SER A 180 -21.28 13.94 9.40
N GLU A 181 -20.45 13.11 10.04
CA GLU A 181 -19.74 13.43 11.29
C GLU A 181 -18.40 14.17 11.04
N VAL A 182 -18.01 14.35 9.78
CA VAL A 182 -16.78 15.05 9.41
C VAL A 182 -17.08 16.54 9.31
N THR A 183 -16.93 17.26 10.42
CA THR A 183 -17.27 18.69 10.53
C THR A 183 -16.14 19.58 10.01
N GLY A 184 -14.87 19.14 10.00
CA GLY A 184 -13.73 19.83 9.42
C GLY A 184 -13.75 19.93 7.89
N GLY A 185 -14.73 19.27 7.23
CA GLY A 185 -14.93 19.24 5.79
C GLY A 185 -14.26 18.03 5.12
N LEU A 186 -15.04 17.34 4.28
CA LEU A 186 -14.60 16.09 3.62
C LEU A 186 -13.32 16.25 2.78
N SER A 187 -13.12 17.40 2.15
CA SER A 187 -11.94 17.71 1.34
C SER A 187 -10.68 18.03 2.17
N ASN A 188 -10.84 18.24 3.46
CA ASN A 188 -9.76 18.58 4.39
C ASN A 188 -9.43 17.43 5.36
N THR A 189 -10.17 16.32 5.34
CA THR A 189 -10.01 15.22 6.28
C THR A 189 -9.43 14.00 5.58
N LEU A 190 -8.33 13.45 6.11
CA LEU A 190 -7.71 12.21 5.61
C LEU A 190 -8.58 11.01 5.97
N LEU A 191 -8.81 10.15 4.99
CA LEU A 191 -9.60 8.94 5.14
C LEU A 191 -8.69 7.73 5.40
N PHE A 192 -7.74 7.49 4.50
CA PHE A 192 -6.73 6.46 4.63
C PHE A 192 -5.49 6.86 3.83
N GLY A 193 -4.36 6.19 4.06
CA GLY A 193 -3.11 6.46 3.37
C GLY A 193 -2.25 5.23 3.22
N GLU A 194 -1.13 5.40 2.53
CA GLU A 194 -0.14 4.35 2.38
C GLU A 194 0.51 4.02 3.71
N ARG A 195 0.61 2.75 3.96
CA ARG A 195 1.31 2.14 5.07
C ARG A 195 1.65 0.70 4.72
N PRO A 196 2.74 0.48 3.98
CA PRO A 196 3.19 -0.86 3.69
C PRO A 196 3.48 -1.64 4.98
N PRO A 197 3.26 -2.96 4.98
CA PRO A 197 3.61 -3.79 6.13
C PRO A 197 5.12 -3.77 6.38
N SER A 198 5.55 -3.87 7.63
CA SER A 198 6.94 -4.02 8.01
C SER A 198 7.31 -5.50 8.19
N ASP A 199 8.60 -5.84 8.05
CA ASP A 199 9.10 -7.22 8.10
C ASP A 199 8.87 -7.95 9.44
N LEU A 200 8.45 -7.21 10.47
CA LEU A 200 8.33 -7.68 11.85
C LEU A 200 6.92 -7.55 12.40
N ASP A 201 5.96 -7.22 11.55
CA ASP A 201 4.60 -6.98 11.99
C ASP A 201 3.86 -8.29 12.24
N GLU A 202 3.88 -8.72 13.49
CA GLU A 202 3.02 -9.75 14.04
C GLU A 202 1.54 -9.36 13.86
N GLY A 203 1.02 -9.51 12.66
CA GLY A 203 -0.40 -9.29 12.37
C GLY A 203 -0.74 -8.01 11.62
N PHE A 204 0.26 -7.30 11.07
CA PHE A 204 0.02 -6.14 10.21
C PHE A 204 -0.21 -6.54 8.76
N GLY A 205 -1.20 -5.92 8.17
CA GLY A 205 -1.39 -5.89 6.76
C GLY A 205 -2.29 -6.91 6.10
N PRO A 206 -2.80 -8.02 6.73
CA PRO A 206 -3.76 -8.85 6.02
C PRO A 206 -5.02 -8.06 5.73
N TRP A 207 -5.52 -8.18 4.49
CA TRP A 207 -6.75 -7.48 4.10
C TRP A 207 -8.02 -8.12 4.69
N LEU A 208 -7.99 -9.43 4.94
CA LEU A 208 -9.17 -10.16 5.42
C LEU A 208 -9.42 -9.90 6.91
N GLY A 209 -8.38 -9.80 7.72
CA GLY A 209 -8.48 -9.65 9.16
C GLY A 209 -7.49 -10.50 9.92
N GLY A 210 -7.51 -10.42 11.24
CA GLY A 210 -6.62 -11.18 12.10
C GLY A 210 -6.84 -10.89 13.59
N GLN A 211 -6.09 -11.56 14.45
CA GLN A 211 -6.01 -11.20 15.87
C GLN A 211 -4.92 -10.14 16.04
N GLY A 212 -5.27 -8.98 16.56
CA GLY A 212 -4.32 -7.89 16.86
C GLY A 212 -3.86 -7.07 15.66
N ALA A 213 -4.47 -7.23 14.51
CA ALA A 213 -4.06 -6.52 13.31
C ALA A 213 -4.64 -5.09 13.24
N TRP A 214 -3.96 -4.26 12.50
CA TRP A 214 -4.10 -2.82 12.51
C TRP A 214 -4.62 -2.34 11.15
N SER A 215 -5.87 -2.04 11.07
CA SER A 215 -6.47 -1.49 9.86
C SER A 215 -6.51 0.04 9.84
N ALA A 216 -6.12 0.66 10.96
CA ALA A 216 -5.97 2.10 11.08
C ALA A 216 -4.81 2.47 11.99
N SER A 217 -4.17 3.62 11.75
CA SER A 217 -3.08 4.14 12.56
C SER A 217 -3.32 5.59 12.94
N THR A 218 -2.85 5.97 14.14
CA THR A 218 -2.84 7.37 14.56
C THR A 218 -1.71 8.11 13.86
N TYR A 219 -1.97 9.35 13.53
CA TYR A 219 -1.05 10.19 12.76
C TYR A 219 0.10 10.76 13.60
N THR A 220 -0.16 11.20 14.83
CA THR A 220 0.74 12.14 15.52
C THR A 220 1.56 11.60 16.67
N ASN A 221 1.17 10.53 17.31
CA ASN A 221 1.88 10.05 18.48
C ASN A 221 1.91 8.52 18.50
N GLY A 222 3.04 7.96 18.16
CA GLY A 222 3.32 6.53 18.28
C GLY A 222 3.13 5.95 19.68
N THR A 223 2.59 6.73 20.63
CA THR A 223 2.42 6.34 22.02
C THR A 223 1.05 5.73 22.34
N ARG A 224 0.04 5.84 21.46
CA ARG A 224 -1.32 5.43 21.82
C ARG A 224 -2.07 4.59 20.80
N GLY A 225 -1.42 4.00 19.82
CA GLY A 225 -2.00 2.95 18.99
C GLY A 225 -2.15 1.65 19.75
N LEU A 226 -2.77 1.67 20.92
CA LEU A 226 -2.94 0.49 21.75
C LEU A 226 -4.24 -0.19 21.40
N PHE A 227 -4.15 -1.46 21.00
CA PHE A 227 -5.29 -2.35 21.01
C PHE A 227 -5.53 -2.86 22.43
N PRO A 228 -6.78 -2.99 22.85
CA PRO A 228 -7.13 -3.84 23.98
C PRO A 228 -7.01 -5.30 23.49
N THR A 229 -5.82 -5.86 23.44
CA THR A 229 -5.68 -7.29 23.53
C THR A 229 -5.99 -7.63 25.00
N SER A 230 -7.06 -8.36 25.20
CA SER A 230 -7.37 -8.99 26.45
C SER A 230 -6.16 -9.80 26.92
N GLY A 231 -5.49 -9.33 27.94
CA GLY A 231 -4.51 -10.07 28.73
C GLY A 231 -3.20 -10.37 28.01
N ALA A 232 -2.14 -9.74 28.45
CA ALA A 232 -0.75 -10.15 28.39
C ALA A 232 0.16 -9.72 27.26
N SER A 233 -0.16 -8.75 26.44
CA SER A 233 0.90 -8.09 25.69
C SER A 233 0.51 -6.66 25.33
N GLN A 234 0.57 -5.77 26.30
CA GLN A 234 1.10 -4.44 26.05
C GLN A 234 2.58 -4.65 25.70
N VAL A 235 2.85 -5.37 24.63
CA VAL A 235 4.17 -5.35 24.04
C VAL A 235 4.44 -3.89 23.80
N ASN A 236 5.50 -3.41 24.40
CA ASN A 236 6.03 -2.09 24.25
C ASN A 236 6.16 -1.76 22.75
N LEU A 237 5.08 -1.29 22.11
CA LEU A 237 5.14 -0.70 20.78
C LEU A 237 6.13 0.46 20.75
N LEU A 238 6.34 1.09 21.92
CA LEU A 238 7.42 2.04 22.16
C LEU A 238 8.80 1.38 22.05
N ALA A 239 8.98 0.16 22.51
CA ALA A 239 10.22 -0.58 22.35
C ALA A 239 10.41 -1.04 20.90
N ALA A 240 9.32 -1.34 20.19
CA ALA A 240 9.38 -1.65 18.77
C ALA A 240 9.79 -0.46 17.89
N CYS A 241 9.62 0.77 18.38
CA CYS A 241 10.08 1.99 17.71
C CYS A 241 11.41 2.52 18.27
N ASP A 242 12.28 1.67 18.84
CA ASP A 242 13.57 2.05 19.44
C ASP A 242 13.46 3.18 20.47
N GLY A 243 12.38 3.22 21.26
CA GLY A 243 12.11 4.29 22.23
C GLY A 243 11.73 5.63 21.59
N ARG A 244 11.60 5.72 20.27
CA ARG A 244 11.21 6.95 19.57
C ARG A 244 9.71 7.17 19.73
N THR A 245 9.32 7.97 20.68
CA THR A 245 7.92 8.28 20.99
C THR A 245 7.24 9.24 19.99
N ASN A 246 8.01 9.84 19.08
CA ASN A 246 7.58 10.89 18.15
C ASN A 246 7.97 10.58 16.71
N LEU A 247 7.59 9.42 16.20
CA LEU A 247 7.71 9.14 14.78
C LEU A 247 6.57 9.86 14.07
N GLY A 248 6.84 11.11 13.68
CA GLY A 248 5.99 11.83 12.78
C GLY A 248 5.96 11.17 11.40
N PHE A 249 5.14 11.69 10.52
CA PHE A 249 5.11 11.30 9.12
C PHE A 249 6.51 11.42 8.51
N GLN A 250 7.15 10.29 8.27
CA GLN A 250 8.52 10.20 7.76
C GLN A 250 8.69 8.93 6.94
N ARG A 251 9.76 8.88 6.17
CA ARG A 251 10.08 7.69 5.40
C ARG A 251 10.26 6.50 6.33
N GLY A 252 9.54 5.43 6.06
CA GLY A 252 9.77 4.13 6.70
C GLY A 252 10.99 3.45 6.09
N GLU A 253 11.64 2.60 6.88
CA GLU A 253 12.69 1.71 6.41
C GLU A 253 12.21 0.27 6.58
N ARG A 254 12.59 -0.62 5.65
CA ARG A 254 12.41 -2.06 5.83
C ARG A 254 13.11 -2.50 7.11
N GLY A 255 12.48 -3.39 7.85
CA GLY A 255 13.02 -3.88 9.12
C GLY A 255 12.84 -2.93 10.30
N THR A 256 12.24 -1.75 10.13
CA THR A 256 11.85 -0.94 11.28
C THR A 256 10.62 -1.57 11.93
N ARG A 257 10.77 -1.91 13.21
CA ARG A 257 9.68 -2.48 14.05
C ARG A 257 8.62 -1.45 14.42
N CYS A 258 8.58 -0.29 13.75
CA CYS A 258 7.67 0.78 14.14
C CYS A 258 6.41 0.81 13.27
N PRO A 259 5.32 0.22 13.73
CA PRO A 259 4.11 0.06 12.96
C PRO A 259 3.14 1.24 13.09
N THR A 260 3.56 2.36 13.65
CA THR A 260 2.61 3.36 14.17
C THR A 260 2.39 4.57 13.26
N HIS A 261 3.09 4.69 12.15
CA HIS A 261 2.97 5.86 11.26
C HIS A 261 2.72 5.45 9.81
N HIS A 262 2.08 6.35 9.06
CA HIS A 262 1.96 6.22 7.62
C HIS A 262 3.31 6.50 6.94
N TRP A 263 3.63 5.71 5.94
CA TRP A 263 4.81 5.86 5.11
C TRP A 263 4.61 5.17 3.75
N SER A 264 5.51 5.38 2.82
CA SER A 264 5.48 4.69 1.53
C SER A 264 6.88 4.43 0.96
N PHE A 265 6.93 3.61 -0.08
CA PHE A 265 8.13 3.43 -0.89
C PHE A 265 8.36 4.58 -1.88
N HIS A 266 7.42 5.50 -2.01
CA HIS A 266 7.56 6.68 -2.87
C HIS A 266 8.60 7.65 -2.31
N PRO A 267 9.49 8.23 -3.14
CA PRO A 267 10.41 9.25 -2.68
C PRO A 267 9.67 10.50 -2.18
N GLY A 268 10.02 10.94 -0.97
CA GLY A 268 9.64 12.24 -0.43
C GLY A 268 8.26 12.36 0.21
N GLY A 269 7.44 11.31 0.25
CA GLY A 269 6.12 11.37 0.87
C GLY A 269 5.29 10.12 0.66
N ALA A 270 4.02 10.17 0.99
CA ALA A 270 3.05 9.11 0.78
C ALA A 270 1.74 9.64 0.18
N VAL A 271 1.00 8.75 -0.46
CA VAL A 271 -0.32 9.05 -1.03
C VAL A 271 -1.39 8.83 0.02
N PHE A 272 -2.33 9.76 0.09
CA PHE A 272 -3.50 9.70 0.96
C PHE A 272 -4.79 9.97 0.18
N ALA A 273 -5.83 9.25 0.54
CA ALA A 273 -7.20 9.58 0.16
C ALA A 273 -7.86 10.44 1.23
N LYS A 274 -8.65 11.42 0.80
CA LYS A 274 -9.46 12.27 1.67
C LYS A 274 -10.90 11.77 1.73
N ALA A 275 -11.64 12.26 2.70
CA ALA A 275 -13.01 11.85 2.93
C ALA A 275 -13.99 12.21 1.78
N ASP A 276 -13.65 13.20 0.93
CA ASP A 276 -14.39 13.50 -0.31
C ASP A 276 -14.05 12.57 -1.48
N GLY A 277 -13.16 11.60 -1.25
CA GLY A 277 -12.65 10.69 -2.27
C GLY A 277 -11.56 11.30 -3.16
N SER A 278 -11.10 12.52 -2.94
CA SER A 278 -9.91 13.05 -3.60
C SER A 278 -8.64 12.36 -3.08
N VAL A 279 -7.59 12.34 -3.91
CA VAL A 279 -6.32 11.69 -3.56
C VAL A 279 -5.18 12.69 -3.73
N ALA A 280 -4.32 12.79 -2.73
CA ALA A 280 -3.20 13.72 -2.71
C ALA A 280 -1.91 13.04 -2.25
N PHE A 281 -0.79 13.49 -2.81
CA PHE A 281 0.54 13.14 -2.31
C PHE A 281 0.95 14.14 -1.24
N LEU A 282 1.21 13.67 -0.03
CA LEU A 282 1.70 14.49 1.08
C LEU A 282 3.20 14.27 1.25
N SER A 283 3.93 15.38 1.33
CA SER A 283 5.38 15.36 1.56
C SER A 283 5.71 15.02 3.03
N TYR A 284 6.79 14.30 3.27
CA TYR A 284 7.34 14.10 4.63
C TYR A 284 7.79 15.42 5.30
N ALA A 285 7.95 16.50 4.52
CA ALA A 285 8.22 17.83 5.04
C ALA A 285 6.95 18.60 5.46
N THR A 286 5.76 18.00 5.32
CA THR A 286 4.50 18.65 5.75
C THR A 286 4.52 18.85 7.27
N ASP A 287 4.13 20.05 7.72
CA ASP A 287 4.08 20.37 9.13
C ASP A 287 3.15 19.43 9.90
N ARG A 288 3.56 19.07 11.13
CA ARG A 288 2.82 18.13 11.97
C ARG A 288 1.46 18.65 12.40
N THR A 289 1.34 19.97 12.59
CA THR A 289 0.06 20.60 12.97
C THR A 289 -0.94 20.47 11.82
N VAL A 290 -0.52 20.78 10.60
CA VAL A 290 -1.33 20.61 9.39
C VAL A 290 -1.79 19.16 9.22
N LEU A 291 -0.92 18.23 9.48
CA LEU A 291 -1.25 16.82 9.34
C LEU A 291 -2.18 16.34 10.47
N ALA A 292 -2.03 16.87 11.68
CA ALA A 292 -2.92 16.58 12.80
C ALA A 292 -4.34 17.10 12.50
N ASP A 293 -4.43 18.31 11.95
CA ASP A 293 -5.70 18.91 11.52
C ASP A 293 -6.35 18.10 10.40
N LEU A 294 -5.55 17.71 9.38
CA LEU A 294 -6.04 16.86 8.29
C LEU A 294 -6.46 15.45 8.75
N ALA A 295 -5.89 14.94 9.83
CA ALA A 295 -6.24 13.62 10.36
C ALA A 295 -7.49 13.65 11.26
N SER A 296 -7.90 14.82 11.75
CA SER A 296 -9.10 15.01 12.54
C SER A 296 -10.35 15.17 11.67
N ARG A 297 -11.47 14.64 12.13
CA ARG A 297 -12.79 14.84 11.52
C ARG A 297 -13.50 16.10 12.04
N ASP A 298 -12.96 16.70 13.10
CA ASP A 298 -13.53 17.87 13.80
C ASP A 298 -13.00 19.17 13.21
#